data_97a3d3495da94455d7c291f86c104ba2
#
_entry.id   97a3d3495da94455d7c291f86c104ba2
#
_cell.length_a   1.000
_cell.length_b   1.000
_cell.length_c   1.000
_cell.angle_alpha   90.00
_cell.angle_beta   90.00
_cell.angle_gamma   90.00
#
_symmetry.space_group_name_H-M   'P 1'
#
loop_
_entity.id
_entity.type
_entity.pdbx_description
1 polymer ?
#
loop_
_entity_poly.entity_id
_entity_poly.type
_entity_poly.pdbx_seq_one_letter_code
_entity_poly.pdbx_strand_id
1 'polypeptide(L)'
;VKINLDTKHEDHTGYHEAMIYMLQEFHKLGVELVELSGVDFINQPKDATLYYLEEGTALKSAVPEQAMSLVGGVRSLSDMETVLAHGFEMVSLSRSLIAEPDFVTKALAGGEKSTCVSCCRCFVLPEMHKGMRCVWQWKKARAAARAAK
;
A
#
# COMPACT_ATOMS: atom_id res chain seq x y z
N VAL A 1 -0.12 -14.61 3.47
CA VAL A 1 0.93 -14.08 4.35
C VAL A 1 1.20 -12.63 3.97
N LYS A 2 1.61 -11.80 4.95
CA LYS A 2 2.07 -10.42 4.72
C LYS A 2 3.49 -10.26 5.23
N ILE A 3 4.37 -9.68 4.41
CA ILE A 3 5.75 -9.38 4.76
C ILE A 3 6.07 -7.92 4.46
N ASN A 4 7.04 -7.36 5.18
CA ASN A 4 7.48 -5.98 5.00
C ASN A 4 8.85 -5.94 4.31
N LEU A 5 8.92 -5.16 3.25
CA LEU A 5 10.16 -4.83 2.56
C LEU A 5 10.91 -3.74 3.35
N ASP A 6 12.22 -3.91 3.47
CA ASP A 6 13.15 -2.88 3.94
C ASP A 6 14.04 -2.43 2.78
N THR A 7 13.57 -1.47 2.02
CA THR A 7 14.27 -0.93 0.85
C THR A 7 15.55 -0.14 1.18
N LYS A 8 15.84 0.02 2.47
CA LYS A 8 17.02 0.74 2.99
C LYS A 8 17.91 -0.13 3.84
N HIS A 9 17.77 -1.46 3.73
CA HIS A 9 18.61 -2.39 4.49
C HIS A 9 20.09 -2.19 4.14
N GLU A 10 20.95 -2.14 5.15
CA GLU A 10 22.39 -1.87 4.98
C GLU A 10 23.08 -2.90 4.06
N ASP A 11 22.79 -4.19 4.26
CA ASP A 11 23.16 -5.27 3.34
C ASP A 11 21.98 -5.55 2.38
N HIS A 12 21.81 -4.72 1.37
CA HIS A 12 20.71 -4.85 0.42
C HIS A 12 20.77 -6.17 -0.36
N THR A 13 21.98 -6.62 -0.75
CA THR A 13 22.15 -7.85 -1.54
C THR A 13 21.76 -9.09 -0.72
N GLY A 14 22.34 -9.27 0.49
CA GLY A 14 22.02 -10.41 1.35
C GLY A 14 20.56 -10.40 1.79
N TYR A 15 19.98 -9.21 2.04
CA TYR A 15 18.56 -9.07 2.33
C TYR A 15 17.69 -9.54 1.14
N HIS A 16 18.01 -9.12 -0.08
CA HIS A 16 17.25 -9.49 -1.27
C HIS A 16 17.31 -11.02 -1.53
N GLU A 17 18.50 -11.63 -1.39
CA GLU A 17 18.68 -13.09 -1.51
C GLU A 17 17.85 -13.85 -0.45
N ALA A 18 17.84 -13.36 0.80
CA ALA A 18 17.05 -13.96 1.87
C ALA A 18 15.54 -13.84 1.60
N MET A 19 15.09 -12.72 1.04
CA MET A 19 13.69 -12.52 0.64
C MET A 19 13.28 -13.47 -0.48
N ILE A 20 14.12 -13.66 -1.50
CA ILE A 20 13.89 -14.62 -2.59
C ILE A 20 13.77 -16.04 -2.01
N TYR A 21 14.72 -16.45 -1.18
CA TYR A 21 14.69 -17.76 -0.54
C TYR A 21 13.39 -17.98 0.26
N MET A 22 13.00 -17.00 1.07
CA MET A 22 11.77 -17.07 1.86
C MET A 22 10.52 -17.19 0.98
N LEU A 23 10.44 -16.45 -0.12
CA LEU A 23 9.30 -16.51 -1.05
C LEU A 23 9.22 -17.87 -1.75
N GLN A 24 10.36 -18.45 -2.14
CA GLN A 24 10.44 -19.81 -2.69
C GLN A 24 9.96 -20.86 -1.68
N GLU A 25 10.34 -20.74 -0.41
CA GLU A 25 9.88 -21.63 0.65
C GLU A 25 8.37 -21.47 0.91
N PHE A 26 7.84 -20.26 0.88
CA PHE A 26 6.40 -20.03 0.98
C PHE A 26 5.63 -20.72 -0.15
N HIS A 27 6.12 -20.63 -1.38
CA HIS A 27 5.52 -21.32 -2.51
C HIS A 27 5.52 -22.85 -2.30
N LYS A 28 6.65 -23.44 -1.91
CA LYS A 28 6.78 -24.89 -1.63
C LYS A 28 5.85 -25.35 -0.50
N LEU A 29 5.61 -24.50 0.49
CA LEU A 29 4.71 -24.77 1.62
C LEU A 29 3.23 -24.54 1.28
N GLY A 30 2.90 -24.15 0.05
CA GLY A 30 1.52 -23.95 -0.41
C GLY A 30 0.91 -22.62 0.04
N VAL A 31 1.71 -21.59 0.30
CA VAL A 31 1.21 -20.24 0.55
C VAL A 31 0.66 -19.67 -0.76
N GLU A 32 -0.65 -19.49 -0.84
CA GLU A 32 -1.33 -19.07 -2.05
C GLU A 32 -1.03 -17.62 -2.45
N LEU A 33 -0.89 -16.71 -1.48
CA LEU A 33 -0.65 -15.29 -1.74
C LEU A 33 0.26 -14.67 -0.68
N VAL A 34 1.24 -13.88 -1.13
CA VAL A 34 2.10 -13.05 -0.27
C VAL A 34 1.84 -11.58 -0.56
N GLU A 35 1.42 -10.81 0.46
CA GLU A 35 1.32 -9.35 0.36
C GLU A 35 2.67 -8.72 0.70
N LEU A 36 3.25 -8.01 -0.26
CA LEU A 36 4.44 -7.20 -0.07
C LEU A 36 4.06 -5.80 0.40
N SER A 37 4.55 -5.41 1.55
CA SER A 37 4.40 -4.08 2.16
C SER A 37 5.78 -3.45 2.38
N GLY A 38 5.92 -2.45 3.22
CA GLY A 38 7.22 -1.91 3.59
C GLY A 38 7.22 -1.18 4.92
N VAL A 39 8.40 -1.07 5.51
CA VAL A 39 8.60 -0.50 6.86
C VAL A 39 8.59 1.03 6.87
N ASP A 40 8.98 1.69 5.78
CA ASP A 40 9.25 3.14 5.73
C ASP A 40 8.14 3.98 5.08
N PHE A 41 6.89 3.54 5.19
CA PHE A 41 5.75 4.23 4.57
C PHE A 41 5.44 5.61 5.18
N ILE A 42 5.89 5.87 6.42
CA ILE A 42 5.64 7.15 7.13
C ILE A 42 6.53 8.27 6.59
N ASN A 43 7.76 7.92 6.21
CA ASN A 43 8.79 8.87 5.76
C ASN A 43 8.78 9.09 4.25
N GLN A 44 7.86 8.46 3.52
CA GLN A 44 7.75 8.67 2.08
C GLN A 44 7.26 10.10 1.75
N PRO A 45 7.72 10.72 0.66
CA PRO A 45 7.19 12.00 0.19
C PRO A 45 5.67 11.95 0.02
N LYS A 46 4.98 13.04 0.36
CA LYS A 46 3.50 13.06 0.37
C LYS A 46 2.87 12.86 -0.99
N ASP A 47 3.57 13.23 -2.04
CA ASP A 47 3.18 13.09 -3.44
C ASP A 47 3.66 11.80 -4.09
N ALA A 48 4.60 11.08 -3.46
CA ALA A 48 5.09 9.80 -3.96
C ALA A 48 3.97 8.75 -4.00
N THR A 49 4.03 7.89 -5.01
CA THR A 49 3.18 6.71 -5.18
C THR A 49 4.04 5.48 -5.38
N LEU A 50 3.45 4.29 -5.24
CA LEU A 50 4.08 3.01 -5.58
C LEU A 50 5.46 2.81 -4.90
N TYR A 51 5.55 3.13 -3.61
CA TYR A 51 6.82 3.22 -2.85
C TYR A 51 7.73 1.99 -2.95
N TYR A 52 7.12 0.81 -3.16
CA TYR A 52 7.80 -0.48 -3.11
C TYR A 52 7.74 -1.22 -4.45
N LEU A 53 7.35 -0.53 -5.54
CA LEU A 53 7.15 -1.16 -6.83
C LEU A 53 8.45 -1.73 -7.40
N GLU A 54 9.55 -0.99 -7.32
CA GLU A 54 10.86 -1.40 -7.84
C GLU A 54 11.33 -2.68 -7.15
N GLU A 55 11.42 -2.65 -5.81
CA GLU A 55 11.85 -3.79 -5.01
C GLU A 55 10.89 -4.99 -5.15
N GLY A 56 9.59 -4.73 -5.08
CA GLY A 56 8.58 -5.76 -5.24
C GLY A 56 8.62 -6.42 -6.63
N THR A 57 8.89 -5.63 -7.69
CA THR A 57 9.02 -6.14 -9.06
C THR A 57 10.27 -7.02 -9.21
N ALA A 58 11.38 -6.64 -8.58
CA ALA A 58 12.59 -7.46 -8.56
C ALA A 58 12.33 -8.83 -7.90
N LEU A 59 11.65 -8.84 -6.76
CA LEU A 59 11.26 -10.09 -6.07
C LEU A 59 10.27 -10.92 -6.89
N LYS A 60 9.25 -10.28 -7.49
CA LYS A 60 8.28 -10.97 -8.36
C LYS A 60 8.94 -11.60 -9.58
N SER A 61 9.91 -10.91 -10.18
CA SER A 61 10.67 -11.43 -11.30
C SER A 61 11.57 -12.63 -10.93
N ALA A 62 12.09 -12.62 -9.69
CA ALA A 62 12.94 -13.70 -9.18
C ALA A 62 12.14 -14.96 -8.75
N VAL A 63 10.86 -14.78 -8.33
CA VAL A 63 9.98 -15.88 -7.89
C VAL A 63 8.62 -15.74 -8.57
N PRO A 64 8.55 -15.92 -9.90
CA PRO A 64 7.34 -15.68 -10.69
C PRO A 64 6.18 -16.63 -10.34
N GLU A 65 6.48 -17.82 -9.83
CA GLU A 65 5.51 -18.83 -9.43
C GLU A 65 4.74 -18.47 -8.15
N GLN A 66 5.31 -17.63 -7.26
CA GLN A 66 4.60 -17.16 -6.06
C GLN A 66 3.65 -16.04 -6.44
N ALA A 67 2.35 -16.22 -6.15
CA ALA A 67 1.40 -15.14 -6.30
C ALA A 67 1.65 -14.05 -5.25
N MET A 68 1.69 -12.79 -5.70
CA MET A 68 2.03 -11.65 -4.86
C MET A 68 1.06 -10.50 -5.06
N SER A 69 0.80 -9.76 -3.99
CA SER A 69 0.16 -8.45 -4.03
C SER A 69 1.10 -7.37 -3.51
N LEU A 70 0.91 -6.15 -3.96
CA LEU A 70 1.73 -5.02 -3.53
C LEU A 70 0.87 -3.96 -2.85
N VAL A 71 1.30 -3.50 -1.67
CA VAL A 71 0.74 -2.33 -0.99
C VAL A 71 1.81 -1.26 -0.81
N GLY A 72 1.47 -0.01 -1.09
CA GLY A 72 2.35 1.12 -0.81
C GLY A 72 2.14 2.29 -1.76
N GLY A 73 1.40 3.30 -1.33
CA GLY A 73 1.20 4.53 -2.08
C GLY A 73 0.24 4.45 -3.27
N VAL A 74 -0.52 3.37 -3.43
CA VAL A 74 -1.55 3.23 -4.48
C VAL A 74 -2.70 4.21 -4.21
N ARG A 75 -2.95 5.15 -5.14
CA ARG A 75 -3.93 6.23 -4.98
C ARG A 75 -4.76 6.56 -6.22
N SER A 76 -4.55 5.87 -7.32
CA SER A 76 -5.30 6.06 -8.58
C SER A 76 -5.53 4.73 -9.29
N LEU A 77 -6.43 4.69 -10.27
CA LEU A 77 -6.61 3.54 -11.15
C LEU A 77 -5.30 3.24 -11.91
N SER A 78 -4.64 4.28 -12.41
CA SER A 78 -3.34 4.14 -13.09
C SER A 78 -2.26 3.51 -12.19
N ASP A 79 -2.23 3.84 -10.88
CA ASP A 79 -1.32 3.16 -9.95
C ASP A 79 -1.64 1.67 -9.86
N MET A 80 -2.94 1.30 -9.80
CA MET A 80 -3.37 -0.11 -9.75
C MET A 80 -2.97 -0.85 -11.03
N GLU A 81 -3.26 -0.27 -12.19
CA GLU A 81 -2.91 -0.83 -13.50
C GLU A 81 -1.38 -1.01 -13.62
N THR A 82 -0.60 -0.05 -13.13
CA THR A 82 0.86 -0.14 -13.11
C THR A 82 1.33 -1.33 -12.28
N VAL A 83 0.79 -1.54 -11.08
CA VAL A 83 1.14 -2.71 -10.25
C VAL A 83 0.84 -4.01 -10.99
N LEU A 84 -0.35 -4.15 -11.57
CA LEU A 84 -0.74 -5.35 -12.32
C LEU A 84 0.15 -5.58 -13.55
N ALA A 85 0.53 -4.50 -14.27
CA ALA A 85 1.42 -4.58 -15.43
C ALA A 85 2.84 -5.06 -15.07
N HIS A 86 3.24 -4.96 -13.80
CA HIS A 86 4.50 -5.50 -13.28
C HIS A 86 4.40 -6.97 -12.82
N GLY A 87 3.30 -7.66 -13.14
CA GLY A 87 3.13 -9.09 -12.93
C GLY A 87 2.55 -9.48 -11.58
N PHE A 88 2.11 -8.53 -10.76
CA PHE A 88 1.40 -8.84 -9.52
C PHE A 88 -0.02 -9.33 -9.81
N GLU A 89 -0.48 -10.32 -9.08
CA GLU A 89 -1.84 -10.88 -9.21
C GLU A 89 -2.91 -10.00 -8.56
N MET A 90 -2.52 -9.20 -7.56
CA MET A 90 -3.44 -8.33 -6.83
C MET A 90 -2.79 -7.01 -6.44
N VAL A 91 -3.64 -6.02 -6.21
CA VAL A 91 -3.25 -4.72 -5.64
C VAL A 91 -3.85 -4.56 -4.27
N SER A 92 -3.01 -4.31 -3.27
CA SER A 92 -3.46 -4.07 -1.90
C SER A 92 -3.58 -2.57 -1.62
N LEU A 93 -4.68 -2.18 -0.98
CA LEU A 93 -4.98 -0.79 -0.64
C LEU A 93 -5.11 -0.63 0.88
N SER A 94 -4.68 0.52 1.40
CA SER A 94 -4.78 0.84 2.82
C SER A 94 -5.32 2.25 3.03
N ARG A 95 -4.47 3.27 3.09
CA ARG A 95 -4.85 4.65 3.41
C ARG A 95 -5.86 5.27 2.45
N SER A 96 -5.86 4.87 1.18
CA SER A 96 -6.86 5.30 0.20
C SER A 96 -8.27 4.89 0.63
N LEU A 97 -8.45 3.65 1.10
CA LEU A 97 -9.73 3.15 1.61
C LEU A 97 -10.11 3.73 2.98
N ILE A 98 -9.13 4.05 3.85
CA ILE A 98 -9.39 4.77 5.10
C ILE A 98 -9.90 6.19 4.82
N ALA A 99 -9.41 6.83 3.76
CA ALA A 99 -9.85 8.16 3.35
C ALA A 99 -11.22 8.11 2.65
N GLU A 100 -11.43 7.13 1.80
CA GLU A 100 -12.61 6.96 0.94
C GLU A 100 -12.93 5.46 0.83
N PRO A 101 -13.87 4.95 1.65
CA PRO A 101 -14.23 3.52 1.61
C PRO A 101 -14.73 3.03 0.23
N ASP A 102 -15.28 3.93 -0.57
CA ASP A 102 -15.77 3.68 -1.93
C ASP A 102 -14.73 4.02 -3.03
N PHE A 103 -13.47 4.21 -2.68
CA PHE A 103 -12.42 4.65 -3.59
C PHE A 103 -12.29 3.76 -4.84
N VAL A 104 -12.31 2.44 -4.68
CA VAL A 104 -12.18 1.51 -5.83
C VAL A 104 -13.35 1.67 -6.80
N THR A 105 -14.58 1.72 -6.30
CA THR A 105 -15.78 1.95 -7.12
C THR A 105 -15.70 3.26 -7.88
N LYS A 106 -15.26 4.33 -7.24
CA LYS A 106 -15.08 5.63 -7.89
C LYS A 106 -13.99 5.59 -8.95
N ALA A 107 -12.84 4.98 -8.66
CA ALA A 107 -11.72 4.87 -9.60
C ALA A 107 -12.13 4.11 -10.86
N LEU A 108 -12.85 2.98 -10.72
CA LEU A 108 -13.35 2.18 -11.84
C LEU A 108 -14.44 2.92 -12.65
N ALA A 109 -15.18 3.84 -12.06
CA ALA A 109 -16.13 4.71 -12.73
C ALA A 109 -15.50 5.93 -13.42
N GLY A 110 -14.16 5.98 -13.53
CA GLY A 110 -13.42 7.11 -14.12
C GLY A 110 -13.16 8.25 -13.15
N GLY A 111 -13.27 8.00 -11.85
CA GLY A 111 -12.95 8.97 -10.81
C GLY A 111 -11.47 9.29 -10.73
N GLU A 112 -11.19 10.45 -10.16
CA GLU A 112 -9.83 10.93 -9.97
C GLU A 112 -9.08 10.17 -8.87
N LYS A 113 -7.85 10.61 -8.61
CA LYS A 113 -6.97 10.14 -7.54
C LYS A 113 -7.63 10.25 -6.16
N SER A 114 -7.36 9.28 -5.29
CA SER A 114 -7.82 9.29 -3.89
C SER A 114 -7.46 10.60 -3.19
N THR A 115 -8.38 11.10 -2.37
CA THR A 115 -8.20 12.28 -1.52
C THR A 115 -7.21 12.08 -0.36
N CYS A 116 -6.64 10.88 -0.21
CA CYS A 116 -5.60 10.61 0.76
C CYS A 116 -4.34 11.43 0.47
N VAL A 117 -3.95 12.30 1.40
CA VAL A 117 -2.77 13.18 1.30
C VAL A 117 -1.52 12.57 1.95
N SER A 118 -1.49 11.29 2.18
CA SER A 118 -0.36 10.54 2.79
C SER A 118 0.20 11.13 4.10
N CYS A 119 -0.62 11.84 4.87
CA CYS A 119 -0.20 12.48 6.13
C CYS A 119 0.00 11.51 7.29
N CYS A 120 -0.30 10.23 7.12
CA CYS A 120 -0.18 9.13 8.09
C CYS A 120 -0.91 9.33 9.44
N ARG A 121 -1.72 10.37 9.60
CA ARG A 121 -2.41 10.67 10.88
C ARG A 121 -3.46 9.63 11.27
N CYS A 122 -3.93 8.80 10.36
CA CYS A 122 -4.79 7.66 10.65
C CYS A 122 -4.09 6.57 11.49
N PHE A 123 -2.75 6.57 11.52
CA PHE A 123 -1.93 5.65 12.34
C PHE A 123 -1.41 6.27 13.64
N VAL A 124 -1.79 7.51 13.97
CA VAL A 124 -1.37 8.15 15.23
C VAL A 124 -2.24 7.62 16.38
N LEU A 125 -1.63 7.07 17.42
CA LEU A 125 -2.27 6.40 18.55
C LEU A 125 -3.48 7.16 19.15
N PRO A 126 -3.44 8.46 19.45
CA PRO A 126 -4.59 9.19 19.98
C PRO A 126 -5.80 9.17 19.05
N GLU A 127 -5.59 9.14 17.75
CA GLU A 127 -6.68 9.07 16.76
C GLU A 127 -7.18 7.64 16.58
N MET A 128 -6.32 6.63 16.73
CA MET A 128 -6.70 5.21 16.68
C MET A 128 -7.64 4.83 17.82
N HIS A 129 -7.47 5.37 19.02
CA HIS A 129 -8.39 5.13 20.16
C HIS A 129 -9.82 5.58 19.89
N LYS A 130 -10.04 6.46 18.94
CA LYS A 130 -11.36 6.96 18.51
C LYS A 130 -11.93 6.19 17.31
N GLY A 131 -11.32 5.05 16.97
CA GLY A 131 -11.61 4.27 15.76
C GLY A 131 -10.79 4.74 14.56
N MET A 132 -10.49 3.79 13.67
CA MET A 132 -9.71 4.07 12.45
C MET A 132 -10.53 4.94 11.49
N ARG A 133 -9.99 6.10 11.13
CA ARG A 133 -10.60 7.04 10.20
C ARG A 133 -9.57 7.98 9.59
N CYS A 134 -9.89 8.57 8.45
CA CYS A 134 -9.12 9.68 7.91
C CYS A 134 -9.35 10.94 8.74
N VAL A 135 -8.33 11.39 9.48
CA VAL A 135 -8.39 12.58 10.34
C VAL A 135 -8.64 13.85 9.52
N TRP A 136 -8.10 13.91 8.31
CA TRP A 136 -8.31 15.02 7.37
C TRP A 136 -9.77 15.14 6.94
N GLN A 137 -10.37 14.06 6.44
CA GLN A 137 -11.77 14.03 6.02
C GLN A 137 -12.72 14.31 7.18
N TRP A 138 -12.44 13.73 8.33
CA TRP A 138 -13.25 13.97 9.54
C TRP A 138 -13.23 15.45 9.97
N LYS A 139 -12.07 16.11 9.96
CA LYS A 139 -11.98 17.55 10.28
C LYS A 139 -12.71 18.40 9.25
N LYS A 140 -12.60 18.10 7.96
CA LYS A 140 -13.31 18.79 6.88
C LYS A 140 -14.82 18.67 7.05
N ALA A 141 -15.33 17.48 7.29
CA ALA A 141 -16.77 17.23 7.51
C ALA A 141 -17.28 18.01 8.75
N ARG A 142 -16.53 18.02 9.85
CA ARG A 142 -16.91 18.81 11.05
C ARG A 142 -16.92 20.32 10.81
N ALA A 143 -15.97 20.83 10.04
CA ALA A 143 -15.95 22.24 9.69
C ALA A 143 -17.18 22.63 8.86
N ALA A 144 -17.52 21.83 7.84
CA ALA A 144 -18.71 22.04 7.02
C ALA A 144 -20.01 22.00 7.84
N ALA A 145 -20.14 21.03 8.77
CA ALA A 145 -21.31 20.92 9.64
C ALA A 145 -21.45 22.09 10.65
N ARG A 146 -20.35 22.76 11.01
CA ARG A 146 -20.39 23.98 11.84
C ARG A 146 -20.78 25.23 11.04
N ALA A 147 -20.37 25.29 9.79
CA ALA A 147 -20.68 26.43 8.92
C ALA A 147 -22.15 26.42 8.42
N ALA A 148 -22.82 25.27 8.49
CA ALA A 148 -24.22 25.10 8.10
C ALA A 148 -25.22 25.38 9.25
N LYS A 149 -24.74 25.73 10.45
CA LYS A 149 -25.53 26.12 11.63
C LYS A 149 -25.52 27.63 11.84
#